data_b1329283805471d244365d6cda2ebefe
#
_entry.id   b1329283805471d244365d6cda2ebefe
#
_cell.length_a   1.000
_cell.length_b   1.000
_cell.length_c   1.000
_cell.angle_alpha   90.00
_cell.angle_beta   90.00
_cell.angle_gamma   90.00
#
_symmetry.space_group_name_H-M   'P 1'
#
loop_
_entity.id
_entity.type
_entity.pdbx_description
1 polymer ?
#
loop_
_entity_poly.entity_id
_entity_poly.type
_entity_poly.pdbx_seq_one_letter_code
_entity_poly.pdbx_strand_id
1 'polypeptide(L)'
;MDILFKQDDFVFSYRVGGVLIRDGKILLQRPKGDDYSIIGGHVAAMETSEETLKREYMEELHASIEVGRLLAIGEIFFPWGNKPCHQLCLYYQVALTDDSIPLD
;
A
#
# COMPACT_ATOMS: atom_id res chain seq x y z
N MET A 1 13.07 -8.45 -1.05
CA MET A 1 12.45 -9.23 0.07
C MET A 1 11.51 -8.34 0.86
N ASP A 2 10.28 -8.77 1.00
CA ASP A 2 9.29 -8.00 1.78
C ASP A 2 9.59 -8.08 3.27
N ILE A 3 9.30 -7.00 3.98
CA ILE A 3 9.39 -7.00 5.44
C ILE A 3 8.13 -7.66 5.98
N LEU A 4 8.16 -8.97 6.00
CA LEU A 4 7.08 -9.83 6.44
C LEU A 4 7.73 -10.99 7.21
N PHE A 5 7.54 -11.01 8.52
CA PHE A 5 8.19 -12.00 9.37
C PHE A 5 7.15 -12.95 9.96
N LYS A 6 7.33 -14.23 9.68
CA LYS A 6 6.46 -15.29 10.20
C LYS A 6 7.19 -15.98 11.34
N GLN A 7 6.72 -15.72 12.54
CA GLN A 7 7.25 -16.34 13.75
C GLN A 7 6.32 -17.48 14.17
N ASP A 8 6.71 -18.23 15.22
CA ASP A 8 5.90 -19.37 15.66
C ASP A 8 4.52 -18.96 16.16
N ASP A 9 4.43 -17.81 16.82
CA ASP A 9 3.21 -17.38 17.50
C ASP A 9 2.58 -16.12 16.91
N PHE A 10 3.22 -15.46 15.94
CA PHE A 10 2.63 -14.30 15.26
C PHE A 10 3.30 -14.02 13.92
N VAL A 11 2.64 -13.20 13.12
CA VAL A 11 3.19 -12.67 11.86
C VAL A 11 3.33 -11.16 12.01
N PHE A 12 4.48 -10.60 11.61
CA PHE A 12 4.66 -9.15 11.51
C PHE A 12 4.67 -8.73 10.05
N SER A 13 3.85 -7.73 9.71
CA SER A 13 3.72 -7.23 8.34
C SER A 13 3.94 -5.71 8.34
N TYR A 14 4.82 -5.23 7.45
CA TYR A 14 5.04 -3.80 7.26
C TYR A 14 4.58 -3.42 5.86
N ARG A 15 3.54 -2.57 5.79
CA ARG A 15 2.93 -2.19 4.53
C ARG A 15 2.91 -0.67 4.36
N VAL A 16 2.75 -0.24 3.11
CA VAL A 16 2.53 1.15 2.76
C VAL A 16 1.36 1.23 1.78
N GLY A 17 0.54 2.25 1.92
CA GLY A 17 -0.56 2.49 1.00
C GLY A 17 -0.59 3.94 0.55
N GLY A 18 -1.07 4.15 -0.67
CA GLY A 18 -1.23 5.48 -1.25
C GLY A 18 -2.68 5.89 -1.29
N VAL A 19 -2.95 7.12 -0.88
CA VAL A 19 -4.27 7.73 -0.99
C VAL A 19 -4.20 8.76 -2.10
N LEU A 20 -4.73 8.39 -3.26
CA LEU A 20 -4.78 9.25 -4.44
C LEU A 20 -6.19 9.78 -4.59
N ILE A 21 -6.33 11.10 -4.47
CA ILE A 21 -7.61 11.77 -4.63
C ILE A 21 -7.58 12.57 -5.92
N ARG A 22 -8.58 12.35 -6.76
CA ARG A 22 -8.73 13.07 -8.03
C ARG A 22 -10.20 13.37 -8.25
N ASP A 23 -10.51 14.64 -8.45
CA ASP A 23 -11.90 15.10 -8.66
C ASP A 23 -12.83 14.65 -7.54
N GLY A 24 -12.36 14.67 -6.29
CA GLY A 24 -13.14 14.26 -5.12
C GLY A 24 -13.29 12.76 -4.95
N LYS A 25 -12.59 11.97 -5.74
CA LYS A 25 -12.65 10.49 -5.67
C LYS A 25 -11.32 9.90 -5.29
N ILE A 26 -11.36 8.81 -4.55
CA ILE A 26 -10.16 8.04 -4.18
C ILE A 26 -9.98 6.91 -5.18
N LEU A 27 -8.75 6.76 -5.70
CA LEU A 27 -8.43 5.63 -6.57
C LEU A 27 -8.24 4.37 -5.73
N LEU A 28 -9.05 3.37 -6.03
CA LEU A 28 -8.98 2.07 -5.38
C LEU A 28 -8.76 1.01 -6.44
N GLN A 29 -8.07 -0.07 -6.06
CA GLN A 29 -7.99 -1.26 -6.89
C GLN A 29 -8.97 -2.31 -6.38
N ARG A 30 -9.43 -3.14 -7.29
CA ARG A 30 -10.29 -4.26 -6.93
C ARG A 30 -9.72 -5.53 -7.54
N PRO A 31 -8.88 -6.26 -6.80
CA PRO A 31 -8.42 -7.56 -7.27
C PRO A 31 -9.60 -8.47 -7.56
N LYS A 32 -9.43 -9.36 -8.51
CA LYS A 32 -10.51 -10.24 -8.94
C LYS A 32 -11.05 -11.05 -7.76
N GLY A 33 -12.35 -10.88 -7.49
CA GLY A 33 -13.01 -11.61 -6.41
C GLY A 33 -12.87 -11.01 -5.02
N ASP A 34 -12.17 -9.89 -4.89
CA ASP A 34 -11.93 -9.24 -3.61
C ASP A 34 -12.64 -7.89 -3.49
N ASP A 35 -12.59 -7.32 -2.29
CA ASP A 35 -13.10 -5.98 -2.03
C ASP A 35 -12.14 -4.93 -2.59
N TYR A 36 -12.64 -3.70 -2.68
CA TYR A 36 -11.79 -2.57 -3.06
C TYR A 36 -10.73 -2.32 -2.00
N SER A 37 -9.53 -1.98 -2.45
CA SER A 37 -8.43 -1.67 -1.55
C SER A 37 -7.58 -0.52 -2.09
N ILE A 38 -6.86 0.13 -1.17
CA ILE A 38 -5.89 1.17 -1.51
C ILE A 38 -4.68 0.50 -2.17
N ILE A 39 -4.13 1.16 -3.19
CA ILE A 39 -2.95 0.66 -3.87
C ILE A 39 -1.74 0.77 -2.96
N GLY A 40 -1.00 -0.30 -2.86
CA GLY A 40 0.19 -0.38 -2.03
C GLY A 40 0.72 -1.79 -1.94
N GLY A 41 1.55 -2.04 -0.96
CA GLY A 41 2.14 -3.36 -0.79
C GLY A 41 3.03 -3.43 0.44
N HIS A 42 3.69 -4.56 0.62
CA HIS A 42 4.67 -4.73 1.68
C HIS A 42 5.90 -3.88 1.37
N VAL A 43 6.41 -3.20 2.39
CA VAL A 43 7.67 -2.46 2.26
C VAL A 43 8.78 -3.49 2.08
N ALA A 44 9.61 -3.29 1.07
CA ALA A 44 10.73 -4.20 0.82
C ALA A 44 11.92 -3.82 1.70
N ALA A 45 12.69 -4.85 2.07
CA ALA A 45 13.91 -4.63 2.84
C ALA A 45 14.84 -3.69 2.07
N MET A 46 15.41 -2.72 2.77
CA MET A 46 16.34 -1.72 2.24
C MET A 46 15.70 -0.68 1.30
N GLU A 47 14.37 -0.70 1.15
CA GLU A 47 13.64 0.40 0.52
C GLU A 47 12.99 1.26 1.60
N THR A 48 12.89 2.56 1.35
CA THR A 48 12.01 3.39 2.17
C THR A 48 10.56 3.06 1.82
N SER A 49 9.63 3.38 2.71
CA SER A 49 8.21 3.18 2.42
C SER A 49 7.78 3.97 1.18
N GLU A 50 8.35 5.16 0.98
CA GLU A 50 8.05 5.98 -0.20
C GLU A 50 8.56 5.33 -1.49
N GLU A 51 9.76 4.76 -1.48
CA GLU A 51 10.31 4.05 -2.63
C GLU A 51 9.46 2.83 -2.98
N THR A 52 9.04 2.08 -1.98
CA THR A 52 8.15 0.93 -2.18
C THR A 52 6.84 1.37 -2.83
N LEU A 53 6.25 2.46 -2.33
CA LEU A 53 4.98 2.94 -2.85
C LEU A 53 5.08 3.35 -4.32
N LYS A 54 6.16 4.04 -4.70
CA LYS A 54 6.40 4.40 -6.10
C LYS A 54 6.55 3.17 -6.99
N ARG A 55 7.25 2.17 -6.50
CA ARG A 55 7.46 0.91 -7.25
C ARG A 55 6.12 0.18 -7.42
N GLU A 56 5.30 0.10 -6.38
CA GLU A 56 4.01 -0.58 -6.44
C GLU A 56 3.05 0.08 -7.43
N TYR A 57 3.01 1.41 -7.48
CA TYR A 57 2.19 2.11 -8.47
C TYR A 57 2.67 1.84 -9.89
N MET A 58 3.99 1.79 -10.09
CA MET A 58 4.54 1.47 -11.40
C MET A 58 4.21 0.04 -11.82
N GLU A 59 4.33 -0.92 -10.90
CA GLU A 59 4.05 -2.32 -11.18
C GLU A 59 2.57 -2.57 -11.47
N GLU A 60 1.68 -1.97 -10.68
CA GLU A 60 0.24 -2.25 -10.78
C GLU A 60 -0.47 -1.40 -11.83
N LEU A 61 -0.06 -0.16 -12.02
CA LEU A 61 -0.75 0.79 -12.87
C LEU A 61 0.11 1.36 -14.00
N HIS A 62 1.40 1.02 -14.06
CA HIS A 62 2.37 1.66 -14.95
C HIS A 62 2.35 3.18 -14.77
N ALA A 63 2.15 3.63 -13.55
CA ALA A 63 2.00 5.04 -13.23
C ALA A 63 3.14 5.56 -12.38
N SER A 64 3.57 6.77 -12.70
CA SER A 64 4.55 7.50 -11.91
C SER A 64 3.80 8.42 -10.95
N ILE A 65 4.23 8.44 -9.69
CA ILE A 65 3.60 9.26 -8.66
C ILE A 65 4.60 10.14 -7.94
N GLU A 66 4.08 11.20 -7.34
CA GLU A 66 4.78 11.93 -6.29
C GLU A 66 4.16 11.55 -4.97
N VAL A 67 5.00 11.20 -4.00
CA VAL A 67 4.57 10.89 -2.65
C VAL A 67 4.57 12.18 -1.84
N GLY A 68 3.41 12.53 -1.32
CA GLY A 68 3.23 13.71 -0.51
C GLY A 68 3.44 13.42 0.97
N ARG A 69 2.55 13.96 1.79
CA ARG A 69 2.72 13.84 3.24
C ARG A 69 2.16 12.53 3.76
N LEU A 70 2.71 12.11 4.88
CA LEU A 70 2.18 10.98 5.64
C LEU A 70 0.85 11.38 6.27
N LEU A 71 -0.21 10.67 5.94
CA LEU A 71 -1.55 10.97 6.44
C LEU A 71 -1.90 10.22 7.71
N ALA A 72 -1.45 8.98 7.82
CA ALA A 72 -1.79 8.13 8.96
C ALA A 72 -0.80 6.99 9.09
N ILE A 73 -0.67 6.49 10.30
CA ILE A 73 0.02 5.24 10.61
C ILE A 73 -1.00 4.33 11.29
N GLY A 74 -1.21 3.17 10.70
CA GLY A 74 -2.13 2.17 11.24
C GLY A 74 -1.38 1.04 11.90
N GLU A 75 -1.79 0.68 13.11
CA GLU A 75 -1.38 -0.55 13.75
C GLU A 75 -2.60 -1.47 13.75
N ILE A 76 -2.52 -2.55 13.02
CA ILE A 76 -3.69 -3.37 12.69
C ILE A 76 -3.42 -4.80 13.11
N PHE A 77 -4.41 -5.42 13.73
CA PHE A 77 -4.33 -6.80 14.17
C PHE A 77 -5.42 -7.61 13.48
N PHE A 78 -5.03 -8.70 12.85
CA PHE A 78 -5.99 -9.54 12.12
C PHE A 78 -5.45 -10.96 12.00
N PRO A 79 -6.31 -11.95 11.67
CA PRO A 79 -5.84 -13.32 11.48
C PRO A 79 -5.05 -13.47 10.18
N TRP A 80 -3.91 -14.17 10.27
CA TRP A 80 -3.12 -14.58 9.12
C TRP A 80 -3.05 -16.11 9.18
N GLY A 81 -4.00 -16.77 8.50
CA GLY A 81 -4.16 -18.19 8.67
C GLY A 81 -4.55 -18.52 10.12
N ASN A 82 -3.76 -19.35 10.78
CA ASN A 82 -3.98 -19.74 12.18
C ASN A 82 -3.18 -18.92 13.19
N LYS A 83 -2.57 -17.83 12.77
CA LYS A 83 -1.75 -16.98 13.64
C LYS A 83 -2.28 -15.56 13.67
N PRO A 84 -2.07 -14.81 14.74
CA PRO A 84 -2.36 -13.39 14.73
C PRO A 84 -1.31 -12.65 13.92
N CYS A 85 -1.74 -11.66 13.15
CA CYS A 85 -0.86 -10.75 12.44
C CYS A 85 -0.88 -9.38 13.09
N HIS A 86 0.31 -8.84 13.32
CA HIS A 86 0.52 -7.46 13.76
C HIS A 86 1.04 -6.68 12.55
N GLN A 87 0.23 -5.77 12.03
CA GLN A 87 0.59 -5.02 10.82
C GLN A 87 0.78 -3.55 11.11
N LEU A 88 1.90 -3.03 10.65
CA LEU A 88 2.18 -1.60 10.61
C LEU A 88 1.96 -1.13 9.18
N CYS A 89 1.10 -0.14 8.97
CA CYS A 89 0.86 0.39 7.64
C CYS A 89 0.97 1.92 7.65
N LEU A 90 1.77 2.46 6.73
CA LEU A 90 1.91 3.89 6.53
C LEU A 90 1.05 4.30 5.33
N TYR A 91 0.28 5.36 5.50
CA TYR A 91 -0.59 5.87 4.43
C TYR A 91 -0.12 7.26 4.02
N TYR A 92 0.25 7.40 2.75
CA TYR A 92 0.72 8.66 2.18
C TYR A 92 -0.29 9.22 1.19
N GLN A 93 -0.42 10.53 1.18
CA GLN A 93 -1.08 11.21 0.07
C GLN A 93 -0.18 11.11 -1.17
N VAL A 94 -0.75 10.74 -2.31
CA VAL A 94 0.00 10.64 -3.56
C VAL A 94 -0.70 11.40 -4.66
N ALA A 95 0.08 11.80 -5.66
CA ALA A 95 -0.43 12.45 -6.87
C ALA A 95 0.22 11.82 -8.09
N LEU A 96 -0.55 11.68 -9.16
CA LEU A 96 0.00 11.20 -10.43
C LEU A 96 0.87 12.29 -11.04
N THR A 97 2.01 11.91 -11.61
CA THR A 97 2.88 12.85 -12.32
C THR A 97 2.41 13.04 -13.77
N ASP A 98 1.56 12.15 -14.27
CA ASP A 98 0.89 12.33 -15.55
C ASP A 98 -0.56 11.87 -15.43
N ASP A 99 -1.41 12.32 -16.36
CA ASP A 99 -2.84 12.05 -16.34
C ASP A 99 -3.24 10.92 -17.29
N SER A 100 -2.31 10.04 -17.63
CA SER A 100 -2.54 8.99 -18.61
C SER A 100 -3.42 7.85 -18.12
N ILE A 101 -3.69 7.77 -16.81
CA ILE A 101 -4.51 6.70 -16.26
C ILE A 101 -5.99 7.09 -16.34
N PRO A 102 -6.81 6.29 -17.02
CA PRO A 102 -8.25 6.51 -16.98
C PRO A 102 -8.80 6.09 -15.61
N LEU A 103 -9.44 7.02 -14.94
CA LEU A 103 -10.10 6.74 -13.65
C LEU A 103 -11.60 6.69 -13.89
N ASP A 104 -12.18 5.53 -13.77
CA ASP A 104 -13.61 5.33 -13.93
C ASP A 104 -14.33 5.45 -12.59
#